data_0a0a8b62b4b2a4525d4bd7f7a1632d65
#
_entry.id   0a0a8b62b4b2a4525d4bd7f7a1632d65
#
_cell.length_a   1.000
_cell.length_b   1.000
_cell.length_c   1.000
_cell.angle_alpha   90.00
_cell.angle_beta   90.00
_cell.angle_gamma   90.00
#
_symmetry.space_group_name_H-M   'P 1'
#
loop_
_entity.id
_entity.type
_entity.pdbx_description
1 polymer ?
#
loop_
_entity_poly.entity_id
_entity_poly.type
_entity_poly.pdbx_seq_one_letter_code
_entity_poly.pdbx_strand_id
1 'polypeptide(L)'
;IRKDGSHRYIHITDTEIFNTENHADWVNNVHDYARNEQAAFIIHTGDICYEKGLKAHIKLMNTENMDCPVFYCIGNHDLVKGKYGEELFESIYGPVYYSFDAGNVHYVVTPMPGGDHAPGYTSDDVCRWLKNDLAHIRPGTPVVVFNHDLLTYEDTFIFKSKNAGSINLNEYNLKAWVYGHWHINYMKKQGDVYSVCTSSLDKGGIDHSTTAFRVMHVDSKGDFTSELRYTYLDKNICIASPAGVMASGVLPVAVNVYSSVSPVKEVLYTCLA
;
A
#
# COMPACT_ATOMS: atom_id res chain seq x y z
N ILE A 1 -3.19 14.33 -11.64
CA ILE A 1 -2.49 13.65 -12.76
C ILE A 1 -1.94 14.71 -13.68
N ARG A 2 -0.67 14.61 -14.05
CA ARG A 2 0.00 15.53 -14.98
C ARG A 2 -0.37 15.20 -16.42
N LYS A 3 -0.12 16.15 -17.34
CA LYS A 3 -0.45 16.00 -18.77
C LYS A 3 0.25 14.82 -19.47
N ASP A 4 1.43 14.42 -18.98
CA ASP A 4 2.19 13.28 -19.47
C ASP A 4 1.76 11.93 -18.88
N GLY A 5 0.75 11.94 -17.98
CA GLY A 5 0.25 10.77 -17.29
C GLY A 5 0.97 10.46 -15.98
N SER A 6 2.06 11.16 -15.66
CA SER A 6 2.74 10.98 -14.37
C SER A 6 1.87 11.46 -13.21
N HIS A 7 1.94 10.76 -12.08
CA HIS A 7 1.12 11.06 -10.91
C HIS A 7 1.74 10.50 -9.63
N ARG A 8 1.13 10.82 -8.51
CA ARG A 8 1.49 10.28 -7.21
C ARG A 8 0.27 9.67 -6.57
N TYR A 9 0.49 8.65 -5.75
CA TYR A 9 -0.56 8.11 -4.88
C TYR A 9 0.00 7.75 -3.52
N ILE A 10 -0.88 7.65 -2.53
CA ILE A 10 -0.52 7.26 -1.17
C ILE A 10 -0.99 5.84 -0.93
N HIS A 11 -0.11 5.01 -0.39
CA HIS A 11 -0.42 3.65 0.05
C HIS A 11 -0.40 3.57 1.57
N ILE A 12 -1.53 3.17 2.13
CA ILE A 12 -1.75 2.87 3.54
C ILE A 12 -2.34 1.48 3.69
N THR A 13 -2.23 0.89 4.87
CA THR A 13 -2.72 -0.46 5.14
C THR A 13 -2.85 -0.72 6.65
N ASP A 14 -3.57 -1.77 7.02
CA ASP A 14 -3.59 -2.34 8.36
C ASP A 14 -3.83 -1.29 9.45
N THR A 15 -4.84 -0.47 9.28
CA THR A 15 -5.17 0.59 10.26
C THR A 15 -5.79 0.02 11.54
N GLU A 16 -6.52 -1.10 11.45
CA GLU A 16 -7.04 -1.88 12.58
C GLU A 16 -7.67 -1.02 13.69
N ILE A 17 -8.60 -0.18 13.32
CA ILE A 17 -9.26 0.75 14.26
C ILE A 17 -10.58 0.16 14.79
N PHE A 18 -11.05 0.68 15.92
CA PHE A 18 -12.30 0.26 16.53
C PHE A 18 -13.34 1.38 16.70
N ASN A 19 -12.89 2.63 16.61
CA ASN A 19 -13.71 3.83 16.78
C ASN A 19 -13.10 5.00 15.99
N THR A 20 -13.65 6.19 16.14
CA THR A 20 -13.14 7.42 15.53
C THR A 20 -12.26 8.26 16.45
N GLU A 21 -12.06 7.83 17.70
CA GLU A 21 -11.29 8.58 18.69
C GLU A 21 -9.80 8.36 18.53
N ASN A 22 -9.02 9.39 18.84
CA ASN A 22 -7.53 9.35 18.84
C ASN A 22 -6.87 9.05 17.48
N HIS A 23 -7.59 9.25 16.36
CA HIS A 23 -7.05 9.02 15.00
C HIS A 23 -6.79 10.29 14.21
N ALA A 24 -7.04 11.48 14.81
CA ALA A 24 -6.93 12.75 14.09
C ALA A 24 -5.51 12.98 13.55
N ASP A 25 -4.48 12.61 14.29
CA ASP A 25 -3.09 12.91 13.93
C ASP A 25 -2.67 12.20 12.65
N TRP A 26 -2.88 10.88 12.55
CA TRP A 26 -2.50 10.16 11.35
C TRP A 26 -3.43 10.48 10.16
N VAL A 27 -4.72 10.72 10.40
CA VAL A 27 -5.67 11.14 9.37
C VAL A 27 -5.25 12.47 8.77
N ASN A 28 -4.96 13.46 9.61
CA ASN A 28 -4.48 14.78 9.18
C ASN A 28 -3.15 14.68 8.44
N ASN A 29 -2.25 13.84 8.91
CA ASN A 29 -0.95 13.63 8.28
C ASN A 29 -1.11 13.08 6.86
N VAL A 30 -1.90 12.02 6.68
CA VAL A 30 -2.19 11.46 5.35
C VAL A 30 -2.89 12.49 4.46
N HIS A 31 -3.85 13.25 4.99
CA HIS A 31 -4.55 14.28 4.26
C HIS A 31 -3.61 15.40 3.79
N ASP A 32 -2.73 15.89 4.68
CA ASP A 32 -1.77 16.93 4.34
C ASP A 32 -0.77 16.45 3.28
N TYR A 33 -0.31 15.20 3.36
CA TYR A 33 0.51 14.62 2.31
C TYR A 33 -0.25 14.45 1.00
N ALA A 34 -1.50 13.99 1.02
CA ALA A 34 -2.31 13.87 -0.18
C ALA A 34 -2.45 15.22 -0.91
N ARG A 35 -2.70 16.28 -0.16
CA ARG A 35 -2.79 17.65 -0.67
C ARG A 35 -1.45 18.17 -1.18
N ASN A 36 -0.39 18.09 -0.37
CA ASN A 36 0.92 18.65 -0.68
C ASN A 36 1.57 17.92 -1.87
N GLU A 37 1.42 16.63 -1.96
CA GLU A 37 1.91 15.80 -3.06
C GLU A 37 1.00 15.83 -4.29
N GLN A 38 -0.19 16.46 -4.17
CA GLN A 38 -1.21 16.43 -5.20
C GLN A 38 -1.55 14.99 -5.63
N ALA A 39 -1.76 14.12 -4.64
CA ALA A 39 -2.02 12.71 -4.88
C ALA A 39 -3.22 12.52 -5.81
N ALA A 40 -3.07 11.65 -6.80
CA ALA A 40 -4.16 11.28 -7.69
C ALA A 40 -5.22 10.45 -6.95
N PHE A 41 -4.77 9.68 -5.96
CA PHE A 41 -5.63 8.86 -5.09
C PHE A 41 -4.88 8.38 -3.84
N ILE A 42 -5.62 7.87 -2.89
CA ILE A 42 -5.13 7.08 -1.76
C ILE A 42 -5.64 5.65 -1.95
N ILE A 43 -4.82 4.65 -1.68
CA ILE A 43 -5.22 3.25 -1.62
C ILE A 43 -4.96 2.66 -0.25
N HIS A 44 -5.98 2.05 0.36
CA HIS A 44 -5.89 1.25 1.57
C HIS A 44 -5.94 -0.23 1.20
N THR A 45 -4.88 -0.98 1.50
CA THR A 45 -4.78 -2.38 1.08
C THR A 45 -5.29 -3.39 2.11
N GLY A 46 -6.30 -3.01 2.90
CA GLY A 46 -7.06 -3.94 3.74
C GLY A 46 -6.67 -3.96 5.22
N ASP A 47 -7.40 -4.75 5.98
CA ASP A 47 -7.35 -4.86 7.43
C ASP A 47 -7.62 -3.52 8.13
N ILE A 48 -8.81 -2.99 7.87
CA ILE A 48 -9.43 -1.93 8.68
C ILE A 48 -9.92 -2.52 10.01
N CYS A 49 -10.24 -3.81 9.97
CA CYS A 49 -10.60 -4.71 11.04
C CYS A 49 -11.98 -4.53 11.65
N TYR A 50 -12.75 -5.57 11.40
CA TYR A 50 -14.06 -5.88 11.97
C TYR A 50 -15.14 -4.83 11.68
N GLU A 51 -16.36 -5.17 11.99
CA GLU A 51 -17.54 -4.33 11.76
C GLU A 51 -17.41 -2.91 12.32
N LYS A 52 -16.88 -2.79 13.55
CA LYS A 52 -16.74 -1.47 14.18
C LYS A 52 -15.72 -0.60 13.48
N GLY A 53 -14.58 -1.19 13.10
CA GLY A 53 -13.53 -0.49 12.39
C GLY A 53 -13.98 -0.04 11.00
N LEU A 54 -14.63 -0.92 10.23
CA LEU A 54 -15.18 -0.58 8.93
C LEU A 54 -16.11 0.64 9.01
N LYS A 55 -17.04 0.64 9.98
CA LYS A 55 -17.97 1.76 10.20
C LYS A 55 -17.32 3.04 10.75
N ALA A 56 -16.21 2.93 11.44
CA ALA A 56 -15.48 4.06 11.99
C ALA A 56 -14.55 4.67 10.93
N HIS A 57 -13.79 3.85 10.23
CA HIS A 57 -12.77 4.30 9.27
C HIS A 57 -13.35 5.13 8.13
N ILE A 58 -14.49 4.71 7.56
CA ILE A 58 -15.13 5.46 6.48
C ILE A 58 -15.52 6.91 6.87
N LYS A 59 -15.75 7.16 8.16
CA LYS A 59 -16.01 8.52 8.67
C LYS A 59 -14.74 9.35 8.80
N LEU A 60 -13.60 8.68 9.00
CA LEU A 60 -12.29 9.32 9.14
C LEU A 60 -11.65 9.59 7.77
N MET A 61 -11.80 8.64 6.83
CA MET A 61 -11.16 8.70 5.54
C MET A 61 -12.12 8.26 4.44
N ASN A 62 -12.39 9.15 3.51
CA ASN A 62 -13.18 8.92 2.32
C ASN A 62 -12.86 10.00 1.27
N THR A 63 -13.41 9.86 0.07
CA THR A 63 -13.14 10.77 -1.04
C THR A 63 -13.54 12.24 -0.74
N GLU A 64 -14.55 12.46 0.10
CA GLU A 64 -15.02 13.81 0.42
C GLU A 64 -14.07 14.56 1.37
N ASN A 65 -13.45 13.85 2.31
CA ASN A 65 -12.60 14.48 3.33
C ASN A 65 -11.09 14.37 3.08
N MET A 66 -10.67 13.66 2.00
CA MET A 66 -9.25 13.51 1.63
C MET A 66 -8.83 14.36 0.42
N ASP A 67 -9.71 15.15 -0.16
CA ASP A 67 -9.48 15.99 -1.35
C ASP A 67 -9.03 15.18 -2.60
N CYS A 68 -9.08 13.86 -2.55
CA CYS A 68 -8.79 12.96 -3.68
C CYS A 68 -9.53 11.63 -3.53
N PRO A 69 -9.70 10.84 -4.60
CA PRO A 69 -10.28 9.51 -4.51
C PRO A 69 -9.58 8.63 -3.48
N VAL A 70 -10.36 7.89 -2.69
CA VAL A 70 -9.85 6.87 -1.76
C VAL A 70 -10.39 5.52 -2.19
N PHE A 71 -9.50 4.59 -2.47
CA PHE A 71 -9.80 3.23 -2.88
C PHE A 71 -9.46 2.24 -1.77
N TYR A 72 -10.12 1.09 -1.75
CA TYR A 72 -10.00 0.11 -0.68
C TYR A 72 -9.88 -1.31 -1.23
N CYS A 73 -8.92 -2.08 -0.73
CA CYS A 73 -8.91 -3.53 -0.83
C CYS A 73 -9.54 -4.12 0.44
N ILE A 74 -10.13 -5.28 0.32
CA ILE A 74 -10.60 -6.04 1.47
C ILE A 74 -9.45 -6.88 2.04
N GLY A 75 -9.23 -6.79 3.37
CA GLY A 75 -8.33 -7.66 4.12
C GLY A 75 -9.04 -8.89 4.70
N ASN A 76 -8.29 -9.80 5.32
CA ASN A 76 -8.87 -11.01 5.91
C ASN A 76 -9.77 -10.73 7.12
N HIS A 77 -9.45 -9.70 7.91
CA HIS A 77 -10.25 -9.26 9.06
C HIS A 77 -11.40 -8.31 8.69
N ASP A 78 -11.53 -7.95 7.42
CA ASP A 78 -12.64 -7.17 6.88
C ASP A 78 -13.78 -8.08 6.36
N LEU A 79 -13.53 -9.38 6.23
CA LEU A 79 -14.54 -10.42 5.97
C LEU A 79 -15.22 -10.76 7.30
N VAL A 80 -16.25 -10.01 7.70
CA VAL A 80 -16.66 -9.99 9.10
C VAL A 80 -17.93 -10.73 9.43
N LYS A 81 -19.00 -10.63 8.65
CA LYS A 81 -20.28 -11.27 8.92
C LYS A 81 -21.26 -11.17 7.77
N GLY A 82 -22.40 -11.85 7.93
CA GLY A 82 -23.46 -11.92 6.94
C GLY A 82 -23.62 -13.33 6.41
N LYS A 83 -24.32 -13.47 5.31
CA LYS A 83 -24.34 -14.71 4.54
C LYS A 83 -22.96 -14.95 3.92
N TYR A 84 -22.32 -13.86 3.50
CA TYR A 84 -20.97 -13.80 2.97
C TYR A 84 -20.17 -12.71 3.70
N GLY A 85 -18.88 -12.95 3.89
CA GLY A 85 -18.05 -12.09 4.73
C GLY A 85 -17.87 -10.66 4.20
N GLU A 86 -17.94 -10.47 2.90
CA GLU A 86 -17.75 -9.18 2.23
C GLU A 86 -18.98 -8.26 2.24
N GLU A 87 -20.17 -8.75 2.56
CA GLU A 87 -21.40 -7.97 2.41
C GLU A 87 -21.37 -6.61 3.13
N LEU A 88 -20.82 -6.57 4.33
CA LEU A 88 -20.70 -5.33 5.08
C LEU A 88 -19.67 -4.39 4.44
N PHE A 89 -18.51 -4.93 4.04
CA PHE A 89 -17.46 -4.16 3.35
C PHE A 89 -18.02 -3.54 2.08
N GLU A 90 -18.66 -4.34 1.21
CA GLU A 90 -19.26 -3.86 -0.04
C GLU A 90 -20.31 -2.78 0.17
N SER A 91 -21.10 -2.89 1.24
CA SER A 91 -22.12 -1.88 1.56
C SER A 91 -21.55 -0.52 1.97
N ILE A 92 -20.27 -0.47 2.39
CA ILE A 92 -19.59 0.74 2.88
C ILE A 92 -18.59 1.28 1.84
N TYR A 93 -17.77 0.39 1.27
CA TYR A 93 -16.60 0.73 0.45
C TYR A 93 -16.77 0.42 -1.05
N GLY A 94 -17.78 -0.34 -1.41
CA GLY A 94 -18.01 -0.77 -2.79
C GLY A 94 -17.42 -2.15 -3.08
N PRO A 95 -17.28 -2.51 -4.38
CA PRO A 95 -16.92 -3.87 -4.79
C PRO A 95 -15.53 -4.29 -4.28
N VAL A 96 -15.38 -5.58 -4.00
CA VAL A 96 -14.13 -6.15 -3.47
C VAL A 96 -13.08 -6.46 -4.56
N TYR A 97 -13.48 -6.49 -5.83
CA TYR A 97 -12.56 -6.54 -6.96
C TYR A 97 -13.06 -5.62 -8.08
N TYR A 98 -12.17 -4.77 -8.54
CA TYR A 98 -12.43 -3.74 -9.54
C TYR A 98 -11.12 -3.20 -10.12
N SER A 99 -11.22 -2.39 -11.16
CA SER A 99 -10.09 -1.69 -11.75
C SER A 99 -10.40 -0.23 -12.03
N PHE A 100 -9.36 0.57 -12.19
CA PHE A 100 -9.46 1.97 -12.59
C PHE A 100 -8.16 2.42 -13.27
N ASP A 101 -8.24 3.49 -14.04
CA ASP A 101 -7.08 4.08 -14.69
C ASP A 101 -6.69 5.39 -14.01
N ALA A 102 -5.38 5.57 -13.80
CA ALA A 102 -4.83 6.86 -13.43
C ALA A 102 -3.57 7.13 -14.27
N GLY A 103 -3.56 8.27 -14.96
CA GLY A 103 -2.51 8.57 -15.93
C GLY A 103 -2.47 7.53 -17.05
N ASN A 104 -1.31 6.90 -17.22
CA ASN A 104 -1.10 5.86 -18.24
C ASN A 104 -1.09 4.45 -17.63
N VAL A 105 -1.47 4.29 -16.37
CA VAL A 105 -1.41 3.03 -15.62
C VAL A 105 -2.79 2.50 -15.35
N HIS A 106 -2.95 1.21 -15.56
CA HIS A 106 -4.14 0.43 -15.17
C HIS A 106 -3.94 -0.18 -13.79
N TYR A 107 -4.79 0.20 -12.86
CA TYR A 107 -4.77 -0.26 -11.48
C TYR A 107 -5.85 -1.30 -11.24
N VAL A 108 -5.47 -2.42 -10.68
CA VAL A 108 -6.36 -3.55 -10.43
C VAL A 108 -6.42 -3.82 -8.93
N VAL A 109 -7.60 -3.92 -8.38
CA VAL A 109 -7.82 -4.35 -6.99
C VAL A 109 -8.35 -5.77 -7.01
N THR A 110 -7.68 -6.68 -6.31
CA THR A 110 -8.10 -8.07 -6.14
C THR A 110 -8.37 -8.37 -4.66
N PRO A 111 -9.35 -9.21 -4.33
CA PRO A 111 -9.72 -9.47 -2.94
C PRO A 111 -8.84 -10.55 -2.32
N MET A 112 -8.86 -10.63 -0.99
CA MET A 112 -8.37 -11.79 -0.24
C MET A 112 -9.17 -13.04 -0.61
N PRO A 113 -8.53 -14.22 -0.72
CA PRO A 113 -9.22 -15.46 -1.04
C PRO A 113 -10.11 -15.98 0.11
N GLY A 114 -9.96 -15.44 1.30
CA GLY A 114 -10.70 -15.79 2.51
C GLY A 114 -10.23 -14.98 3.70
N GLY A 115 -10.88 -15.15 4.84
CA GLY A 115 -10.59 -14.46 6.08
C GLY A 115 -11.44 -15.00 7.24
N ASP A 116 -11.83 -14.13 8.16
CA ASP A 116 -12.59 -14.50 9.37
C ASP A 116 -13.96 -15.10 9.01
N HIS A 117 -14.56 -14.69 7.90
CA HIS A 117 -15.74 -15.31 7.31
C HIS A 117 -15.52 -15.68 5.85
N ALA A 118 -16.23 -16.70 5.40
CA ALA A 118 -16.15 -17.14 4.01
C ALA A 118 -16.76 -16.09 3.06
N PRO A 119 -16.06 -15.72 1.97
CA PRO A 119 -16.61 -14.84 0.96
C PRO A 119 -17.62 -15.55 0.06
N GLY A 120 -18.48 -14.76 -0.59
CA GLY A 120 -19.40 -15.23 -1.63
C GLY A 120 -18.75 -15.39 -2.99
N TYR A 121 -17.63 -14.72 -3.22
CA TYR A 121 -16.82 -14.88 -4.42
C TYR A 121 -15.85 -16.06 -4.32
N THR A 122 -15.44 -16.58 -5.46
CA THR A 122 -14.45 -17.66 -5.55
C THR A 122 -13.23 -17.21 -6.36
N SER A 123 -12.12 -17.96 -6.25
CA SER A 123 -10.95 -17.72 -7.12
C SER A 123 -11.30 -17.84 -8.60
N ASP A 124 -12.32 -18.62 -8.95
CA ASP A 124 -12.79 -18.74 -10.33
C ASP A 124 -13.49 -17.48 -10.81
N ASP A 125 -14.27 -16.83 -9.94
CA ASP A 125 -14.96 -15.57 -10.26
C ASP A 125 -13.95 -14.44 -10.47
N VAL A 126 -13.01 -14.29 -9.55
CA VAL A 126 -11.93 -13.31 -9.65
C VAL A 126 -11.07 -13.55 -10.90
N CYS A 127 -10.70 -14.81 -11.18
CA CYS A 127 -9.90 -15.15 -12.36
C CYS A 127 -10.62 -14.84 -13.67
N ARG A 128 -11.91 -15.15 -13.79
CA ARG A 128 -12.71 -14.82 -14.98
C ARG A 128 -12.82 -13.32 -15.18
N TRP A 129 -13.12 -12.59 -14.08
CA TRP A 129 -13.19 -11.14 -14.11
C TRP A 129 -11.84 -10.52 -14.53
N LEU A 130 -10.74 -10.93 -13.90
CA LEU A 130 -9.39 -10.43 -14.17
C LEU A 130 -8.95 -10.65 -15.62
N LYS A 131 -9.23 -11.85 -16.18
CA LYS A 131 -8.98 -12.13 -17.59
C LYS A 131 -9.78 -11.22 -18.52
N ASN A 132 -11.05 -10.98 -18.17
CA ASN A 132 -11.90 -10.10 -18.97
C ASN A 132 -11.43 -8.64 -18.87
N ASP A 133 -11.11 -8.16 -17.69
CA ASP A 133 -10.63 -6.81 -17.46
C ASP A 133 -9.33 -6.54 -18.24
N LEU A 134 -8.33 -7.39 -18.07
CA LEU A 134 -7.04 -7.24 -18.74
C LEU A 134 -7.10 -7.45 -20.27
N ALA A 135 -8.13 -8.09 -20.78
CA ALA A 135 -8.35 -8.20 -22.23
C ALA A 135 -8.80 -6.88 -22.87
N HIS A 136 -9.28 -5.92 -22.09
CA HIS A 136 -9.76 -4.63 -22.58
C HIS A 136 -8.71 -3.52 -22.52
N ILE A 137 -7.59 -3.73 -21.85
CA ILE A 137 -6.50 -2.75 -21.81
C ILE A 137 -5.66 -2.78 -23.10
N ARG A 138 -5.05 -1.66 -23.44
CA ARG A 138 -4.15 -1.60 -24.60
C ARG A 138 -2.90 -2.44 -24.34
N PRO A 139 -2.40 -3.20 -25.31
CA PRO A 139 -1.13 -3.92 -25.16
C PRO A 139 0.01 -3.00 -24.71
N GLY A 140 0.73 -3.44 -23.69
CA GLY A 140 1.86 -2.67 -23.13
C GLY A 140 1.46 -1.62 -22.08
N THR A 141 0.18 -1.42 -21.80
CA THR A 141 -0.24 -0.58 -20.67
C THR A 141 0.36 -1.12 -19.38
N PRO A 142 1.06 -0.27 -18.58
CA PRO A 142 1.55 -0.67 -17.28
C PRO A 142 0.40 -1.08 -16.35
N VAL A 143 0.57 -2.17 -15.62
CA VAL A 143 -0.41 -2.67 -14.64
C VAL A 143 0.18 -2.66 -13.25
N VAL A 144 -0.59 -2.22 -12.28
CA VAL A 144 -0.28 -2.33 -10.84
C VAL A 144 -1.43 -3.03 -10.17
N VAL A 145 -1.13 -4.06 -9.39
CA VAL A 145 -2.15 -4.80 -8.63
C VAL A 145 -2.06 -4.46 -7.16
N PHE A 146 -3.21 -4.16 -6.58
CA PHE A 146 -3.43 -4.01 -5.14
C PHE A 146 -4.13 -5.25 -4.60
N ASN A 147 -3.62 -5.78 -3.53
CA ASN A 147 -4.21 -6.87 -2.76
C ASN A 147 -3.88 -6.66 -1.29
N HIS A 148 -4.48 -7.41 -0.41
CA HIS A 148 -4.07 -7.34 0.99
C HIS A 148 -2.82 -8.18 1.27
N ASP A 149 -2.61 -9.29 0.57
CA ASP A 149 -1.46 -10.18 0.76
C ASP A 149 -0.63 -10.37 -0.51
N LEU A 150 0.58 -10.89 -0.36
CA LEU A 150 1.47 -11.21 -1.47
C LEU A 150 0.95 -12.44 -2.24
N LEU A 151 0.91 -12.35 -3.57
CA LEU A 151 0.50 -13.47 -4.41
C LEU A 151 1.51 -14.61 -4.43
N THR A 152 2.81 -14.29 -4.48
CA THR A 152 3.89 -15.28 -4.66
C THR A 152 5.24 -14.75 -4.23
N TYR A 153 6.13 -15.65 -3.84
CA TYR A 153 7.55 -15.35 -3.57
C TYR A 153 8.44 -15.53 -4.82
N GLU A 154 7.87 -16.09 -5.90
CA GLU A 154 8.55 -16.35 -7.16
C GLU A 154 8.57 -15.13 -8.07
N ASP A 155 9.41 -15.19 -9.11
CA ASP A 155 9.53 -14.09 -10.08
C ASP A 155 8.36 -14.01 -11.07
N THR A 156 7.48 -15.01 -11.08
CA THR A 156 6.33 -15.09 -11.98
C THR A 156 5.03 -15.00 -11.19
N PHE A 157 4.26 -13.95 -11.46
CA PHE A 157 2.98 -13.67 -10.83
C PHE A 157 1.84 -14.36 -11.57
N ILE A 158 1.52 -15.58 -11.15
CA ILE A 158 0.43 -16.37 -11.73
C ILE A 158 -0.74 -16.42 -10.78
N PHE A 159 -1.84 -15.73 -11.15
CA PHE A 159 -3.10 -15.88 -10.43
C PHE A 159 -3.76 -17.20 -10.85
N LYS A 160 -3.93 -18.10 -9.89
CA LYS A 160 -4.50 -19.44 -10.10
C LYS A 160 -5.91 -19.52 -9.57
N SER A 161 -6.80 -20.19 -10.30
CA SER A 161 -8.13 -20.52 -9.84
C SER A 161 -8.36 -22.04 -9.83
N LYS A 162 -9.44 -22.46 -9.20
CA LYS A 162 -9.75 -23.88 -9.08
C LYS A 162 -10.16 -24.51 -10.43
N ASN A 163 -11.06 -23.83 -11.17
CA ASN A 163 -11.64 -24.35 -12.40
C ASN A 163 -11.56 -23.41 -13.60
N ALA A 164 -11.35 -22.10 -13.37
CA ALA A 164 -11.24 -21.09 -14.45
C ALA A 164 -9.83 -20.98 -15.04
N GLY A 165 -8.91 -21.86 -14.64
CA GLY A 165 -7.52 -21.88 -15.09
C GLY A 165 -6.66 -20.86 -14.36
N SER A 166 -5.68 -20.28 -15.05
CA SER A 166 -4.76 -19.30 -14.49
C SER A 166 -4.54 -18.13 -15.44
N ILE A 167 -3.96 -17.07 -14.94
CA ILE A 167 -3.48 -15.94 -15.71
C ILE A 167 -2.09 -15.55 -15.24
N ASN A 168 -1.16 -15.41 -16.18
CA ASN A 168 0.19 -14.94 -15.93
C ASN A 168 0.21 -13.42 -16.06
N LEU A 169 0.27 -12.72 -14.95
CA LEU A 169 0.21 -11.25 -14.92
C LEU A 169 1.47 -10.58 -15.49
N ASN A 170 2.60 -11.29 -15.54
CA ASN A 170 3.82 -10.77 -16.18
C ASN A 170 3.64 -10.52 -17.69
N GLU A 171 2.68 -11.19 -18.34
CA GLU A 171 2.35 -10.98 -19.77
C GLU A 171 1.63 -9.64 -20.01
N TYR A 172 1.15 -8.98 -18.96
CA TYR A 172 0.38 -7.73 -19.00
C TYR A 172 1.17 -6.51 -18.51
N ASN A 173 2.50 -6.52 -18.66
CA ASN A 173 3.37 -5.41 -18.21
C ASN A 173 3.15 -5.05 -16.73
N LEU A 174 3.05 -6.06 -15.87
CA LEU A 174 2.91 -5.88 -14.43
C LEU A 174 4.15 -5.17 -13.87
N LYS A 175 3.96 -4.02 -13.23
CA LYS A 175 5.01 -3.21 -12.61
C LYS A 175 5.16 -3.49 -11.13
N ALA A 176 4.03 -3.65 -10.43
CA ALA A 176 4.03 -3.89 -9.00
C ALA A 176 2.85 -4.71 -8.52
N TRP A 177 3.11 -5.45 -7.45
CA TRP A 177 2.13 -6.02 -6.54
C TRP A 177 2.28 -5.31 -5.19
N VAL A 178 1.27 -4.51 -4.81
CA VAL A 178 1.29 -3.65 -3.62
C VAL A 178 0.32 -4.22 -2.59
N TYR A 179 0.81 -4.43 -1.37
CA TYR A 179 0.06 -5.18 -0.36
C TYR A 179 0.35 -4.72 1.08
N GLY A 180 -0.41 -5.24 2.04
CA GLY A 180 -0.27 -5.05 3.48
C GLY A 180 -0.02 -6.36 4.23
N HIS A 181 -0.88 -6.69 5.20
CA HIS A 181 -0.98 -7.97 5.91
C HIS A 181 0.24 -8.37 6.75
N TRP A 182 1.43 -8.14 6.25
CA TRP A 182 2.65 -8.55 6.94
C TRP A 182 3.10 -7.57 8.02
N HIS A 183 2.50 -6.39 8.08
CA HIS A 183 2.87 -5.31 9.00
C HIS A 183 4.38 -5.02 9.00
N ILE A 184 5.00 -4.97 7.83
CA ILE A 184 6.42 -4.61 7.66
C ILE A 184 6.61 -3.66 6.49
N ASN A 185 7.69 -2.89 6.54
CA ASN A 185 8.12 -2.08 5.40
C ASN A 185 9.08 -2.90 4.52
N TYR A 186 8.53 -3.51 3.49
CA TYR A 186 9.28 -4.40 2.60
C TYR A 186 9.10 -4.01 1.14
N MET A 187 10.19 -4.01 0.40
CA MET A 187 10.18 -3.80 -1.04
C MET A 187 11.23 -4.69 -1.69
N LYS A 188 10.82 -5.51 -2.64
CA LYS A 188 11.69 -6.43 -3.37
C LYS A 188 11.35 -6.39 -4.85
N LYS A 189 12.37 -6.47 -5.69
CA LYS A 189 12.19 -6.75 -7.11
C LYS A 189 12.22 -8.26 -7.34
N GLN A 190 11.14 -8.82 -7.90
CA GLN A 190 10.97 -10.22 -8.26
C GLN A 190 10.85 -10.28 -9.80
N GLY A 191 11.93 -10.70 -10.48
CA GLY A 191 12.02 -10.53 -11.92
C GLY A 191 11.93 -9.05 -12.31
N ASP A 192 10.91 -8.68 -13.08
CA ASP A 192 10.64 -7.28 -13.47
C ASP A 192 9.54 -6.60 -12.63
N VAL A 193 8.95 -7.30 -11.68
CA VAL A 193 7.85 -6.83 -10.83
C VAL A 193 8.35 -6.45 -9.46
N TYR A 194 7.85 -5.36 -8.90
CA TYR A 194 8.10 -4.99 -7.51
C TYR A 194 6.99 -5.52 -6.60
N SER A 195 7.37 -6.22 -5.54
CA SER A 195 6.51 -6.49 -4.39
C SER A 195 6.72 -5.40 -3.36
N VAL A 196 5.65 -4.70 -2.98
CA VAL A 196 5.71 -3.54 -2.08
C VAL A 196 4.74 -3.74 -0.93
N CYS A 197 5.27 -3.97 0.27
CA CYS A 197 4.51 -4.02 1.51
C CYS A 197 4.78 -2.78 2.36
N THR A 198 3.76 -2.33 3.08
CA THR A 198 3.86 -1.21 4.01
C THR A 198 3.44 -1.70 5.41
N SER A 199 4.07 -1.18 6.45
CA SER A 199 3.66 -1.45 7.83
C SER A 199 2.36 -0.74 8.17
N SER A 200 1.76 -1.12 9.30
CA SER A 200 0.61 -0.38 9.84
C SER A 200 0.98 1.08 10.06
N LEU A 201 0.14 1.93 9.54
CA LEU A 201 0.30 3.39 9.56
C LEU A 201 0.24 3.97 10.99
N ASP A 202 -0.48 3.33 11.90
CA ASP A 202 -0.69 3.79 13.28
C ASP A 202 0.06 2.94 14.33
N LYS A 203 0.25 1.66 14.05
CA LYS A 203 0.86 0.72 15.00
C LYS A 203 2.31 0.36 14.70
N GLY A 204 2.78 0.64 13.50
CA GLY A 204 4.12 0.25 13.03
C GLY A 204 4.18 -1.22 12.61
N GLY A 205 5.40 -1.73 12.48
CA GLY A 205 5.67 -3.08 12.03
C GLY A 205 5.89 -4.08 13.15
N ILE A 206 5.58 -5.35 12.90
CA ILE A 206 5.91 -6.46 13.80
C ILE A 206 7.42 -6.67 13.92
N ASP A 207 8.19 -6.14 12.98
CA ASP A 207 9.66 -6.10 12.96
C ASP A 207 10.24 -4.92 13.76
N HIS A 208 9.39 -4.24 14.54
CA HIS A 208 9.72 -3.01 15.29
C HIS A 208 10.05 -1.80 14.38
N SER A 209 9.71 -1.85 13.09
CA SER A 209 9.75 -0.67 12.24
C SER A 209 8.72 0.35 12.74
N THR A 210 9.04 1.64 12.59
CA THR A 210 8.13 2.69 13.02
C THR A 210 6.91 2.80 12.10
N THR A 211 5.85 3.39 12.61
CA THR A 211 4.61 3.73 11.89
C THR A 211 4.91 4.50 10.60
N ALA A 212 4.39 4.03 9.49
CA ALA A 212 4.69 4.62 8.21
C ALA A 212 3.58 4.40 7.17
N PHE A 213 3.60 5.22 6.14
CA PHE A 213 2.88 5.03 4.89
C PHE A 213 3.83 5.33 3.72
N ARG A 214 3.39 5.05 2.49
CA ARG A 214 4.22 5.31 1.32
C ARG A 214 3.60 6.37 0.42
N VAL A 215 4.47 7.24 -0.12
CA VAL A 215 4.17 8.07 -1.27
C VAL A 215 4.81 7.41 -2.49
N MET A 216 3.98 7.06 -3.45
CA MET A 216 4.41 6.42 -4.70
C MET A 216 4.43 7.46 -5.81
N HIS A 217 5.57 7.62 -6.45
CA HIS A 217 5.77 8.53 -7.58
C HIS A 217 5.82 7.71 -8.86
N VAL A 218 4.81 7.85 -9.70
CA VAL A 218 4.65 7.10 -10.95
C VAL A 218 4.97 8.01 -12.13
N ASP A 219 5.88 7.59 -12.98
CA ASP A 219 6.22 8.34 -14.18
C ASP A 219 5.27 8.05 -15.36
N SER A 220 5.51 8.70 -16.48
CA SER A 220 4.68 8.55 -17.69
C SER A 220 4.72 7.16 -18.33
N LYS A 221 5.68 6.32 -17.94
CA LYS A 221 5.84 4.93 -18.41
C LYS A 221 5.30 3.90 -17.42
N GLY A 222 4.80 4.37 -16.27
CA GLY A 222 4.35 3.50 -15.17
C GLY A 222 5.48 2.93 -14.32
N ASP A 223 6.73 3.36 -14.52
CA ASP A 223 7.80 3.06 -13.59
C ASP A 223 7.67 3.96 -12.36
N PHE A 224 8.08 3.47 -11.20
CA PHE A 224 7.83 4.20 -9.97
C PHE A 224 9.01 4.20 -9.00
N THR A 225 9.00 5.20 -8.12
CA THR A 225 9.79 5.25 -6.90
C THR A 225 8.86 5.31 -5.70
N SER A 226 9.33 4.80 -4.57
CA SER A 226 8.55 4.74 -3.33
C SER A 226 9.31 5.44 -2.21
N GLU A 227 8.63 6.33 -1.52
CA GLU A 227 9.14 6.99 -0.34
C GLU A 227 8.34 6.60 0.89
N LEU A 228 9.02 6.19 1.96
CA LEU A 228 8.39 6.04 3.27
C LEU A 228 8.21 7.41 3.92
N ARG A 229 7.06 7.61 4.52
CA ARG A 229 6.75 8.74 5.39
C ARG A 229 6.34 8.21 6.76
N TYR A 230 7.04 8.67 7.79
CA TYR A 230 6.73 8.26 9.16
C TYR A 230 5.56 9.07 9.69
N THR A 231 4.56 8.38 10.22
CA THR A 231 3.27 8.99 10.59
C THR A 231 3.40 10.06 11.68
N TYR A 232 4.26 9.82 12.67
CA TYR A 232 4.39 10.69 13.85
C TYR A 232 5.78 11.30 14.00
N LEU A 233 6.60 11.27 12.94
CA LEU A 233 7.96 11.72 13.00
C LEU A 233 8.27 12.67 11.83
N ASP A 234 8.40 13.96 12.13
CA ASP A 234 8.73 14.97 11.12
C ASP A 234 10.20 15.03 10.78
N LYS A 235 11.05 14.87 11.79
CA LYS A 235 12.51 14.94 11.65
C LYS A 235 13.17 13.94 12.57
N ASN A 236 14.20 13.28 12.06
CA ASN A 236 15.04 12.41 12.85
C ASN A 236 16.47 12.42 12.36
N ILE A 237 17.41 12.31 13.30
CA ILE A 237 18.80 12.04 13.03
C ILE A 237 19.30 11.04 14.06
N CYS A 238 19.88 9.96 13.61
CA CYS A 238 20.48 8.97 14.50
C CYS A 238 21.72 8.32 13.88
N ILE A 239 22.66 7.95 14.75
CA ILE A 239 23.79 7.13 14.33
C ILE A 239 23.32 5.67 14.25
N ALA A 240 23.28 5.13 13.02
CA ALA A 240 22.88 3.76 12.76
C ALA A 240 24.03 2.77 12.96
N SER A 241 25.27 3.24 12.79
CA SER A 241 26.49 2.45 13.03
C SER A 241 27.64 3.38 13.45
N PRO A 242 28.48 3.01 14.40
CA PRO A 242 28.39 1.81 15.24
C PRO A 242 27.28 1.92 16.30
N ALA A 243 26.63 0.78 16.58
CA ALA A 243 25.71 0.66 17.70
C ALA A 243 26.48 0.07 18.89
N GLY A 244 26.77 0.92 19.88
CA GLY A 244 27.50 0.53 21.09
C GLY A 244 28.99 0.91 21.08
N VAL A 245 29.73 0.41 22.10
CA VAL A 245 31.15 0.72 22.32
C VAL A 245 32.00 -0.21 21.46
N MET A 246 32.88 0.37 20.65
CA MET A 246 33.85 -0.38 19.82
C MET A 246 35.26 -0.23 20.40
N ALA A 247 36.01 -1.32 20.38
CA ALA A 247 37.28 -1.35 21.11
C ALA A 247 38.46 -0.68 20.38
N SER A 248 38.58 -0.74 19.06
CA SER A 248 39.60 -0.04 18.27
C SER A 248 39.41 -0.25 16.76
N GLY A 249 40.00 0.59 15.95
CA GLY A 249 40.07 0.46 14.49
C GLY A 249 39.40 1.59 13.72
N VAL A 250 39.47 1.52 12.40
CA VAL A 250 38.72 2.43 11.50
C VAL A 250 37.31 1.91 11.34
N LEU A 251 36.36 2.69 11.77
CA LEU A 251 34.95 2.31 11.75
C LEU A 251 34.16 3.18 10.79
N PRO A 252 33.37 2.59 9.90
CA PRO A 252 32.40 3.36 9.13
C PRO A 252 31.30 3.87 10.08
N VAL A 253 31.03 5.16 10.02
CA VAL A 253 29.89 5.76 10.72
C VAL A 253 28.76 5.96 9.72
N ALA A 254 27.62 5.32 9.99
CA ALA A 254 26.41 5.53 9.22
C ALA A 254 25.42 6.37 10.04
N VAL A 255 24.90 7.40 9.43
CA VAL A 255 23.90 8.30 10.04
C VAL A 255 22.63 8.28 9.21
N ASN A 256 21.52 7.93 9.83
CA ASN A 256 20.19 8.06 9.22
C ASN A 256 19.66 9.47 9.50
N VAL A 257 19.29 10.15 8.44
CA VAL A 257 18.69 11.49 8.50
C VAL A 257 17.36 11.47 7.78
N TYR A 258 16.33 11.95 8.44
CA TYR A 258 14.99 12.02 7.89
C TYR A 258 14.38 13.40 8.15
N SER A 259 13.71 13.97 7.16
CA SER A 259 12.87 15.15 7.29
C SER A 259 11.72 15.08 6.31
N SER A 260 10.48 15.16 6.81
CA SER A 260 9.26 15.30 6.00
C SER A 260 8.93 16.76 5.68
N VAL A 261 9.53 17.70 6.42
CA VAL A 261 9.21 19.13 6.34
C VAL A 261 9.99 19.85 5.25
N SER A 262 11.24 19.42 5.00
CA SER A 262 12.10 20.04 4.00
C SER A 262 13.19 19.09 3.52
N PRO A 263 13.67 19.23 2.29
CA PRO A 263 14.81 18.43 1.81
C PRO A 263 16.04 18.60 2.71
N VAL A 264 16.69 17.48 3.03
CA VAL A 264 17.99 17.51 3.73
C VAL A 264 19.04 18.04 2.76
N LYS A 265 19.63 19.19 3.08
CA LYS A 265 20.64 19.83 2.24
C LYS A 265 22.07 19.43 2.61
N GLU A 266 22.29 19.24 3.89
CA GLU A 266 23.61 18.99 4.46
C GLU A 266 23.50 18.25 5.78
N VAL A 267 24.46 17.38 6.06
CA VAL A 267 24.63 16.72 7.36
C VAL A 267 26.03 17.04 7.86
N LEU A 268 26.12 17.76 8.97
CA LEU A 268 27.37 18.10 9.62
C LEU A 268 27.65 17.11 10.75
N TYR A 269 28.89 16.65 10.85
CA TYR A 269 29.33 15.79 11.95
C TYR A 269 30.64 16.28 12.55
N THR A 270 30.82 16.06 13.82
CA THR A 270 32.04 16.36 14.55
C THR A 270 32.49 15.12 15.31
N CYS A 271 33.72 14.73 15.12
CA CYS A 271 34.36 13.70 15.94
C CYS A 271 35.10 14.38 17.09
N LEU A 272 34.71 14.05 18.30
CA LEU A 272 35.42 14.50 19.51
C LEU A 272 36.44 13.39 19.87
N ALA A 273 37.72 13.76 19.87
CA ALA A 273 38.80 12.86 20.25
C ALA A 273 38.87 12.69 21.77
#